data_02057e4f32f67a20cb6ec9854454934b
#
_entry.id   02057e4f32f67a20cb6ec9854454934b
#
_cell.length_a   1.000
_cell.length_b   1.000
_cell.length_c   1.000
_cell.angle_alpha   90.00
_cell.angle_beta   90.00
_cell.angle_gamma   90.00
#
_symmetry.space_group_name_H-M   'P 1'
#
loop_
_entity.id
_entity.type
_entity.pdbx_description
1 polymer ?
#
loop_
_entity_poly.entity_id
_entity_poly.type
_entity_poly.pdbx_seq_one_letter_code
_entity_poly.pdbx_strand_id
1 'polypeptide(L)'
;WDLKNTFGTESLFEIANSTDDNGGRSSLAYLMHWNGYREIFATQKFVDELLSDPDDIRCLLLEKNVYNKNDVWWLKKWPGTDATTPSFENNYVIFRLSEVYLNAAEAGVKIGGASAVKGLNYLNAIVQRANPAKEVTAAEYTLDRVLEERSKELIGEGHRFFDMLRNGKTIVRKG
;
A
#
# COMPACT_ATOMS: atom_id res chain seq x y z
N TRP A 1 1.98 -4.14 -9.12
CA TRP A 1 3.43 -4.44 -9.12
C TRP A 1 3.73 -5.45 -10.23
N ASP A 2 4.16 -4.95 -11.35
CA ASP A 2 4.56 -5.78 -12.48
C ASP A 2 6.10 -5.84 -12.52
N LEU A 3 6.66 -6.99 -12.16
CA LEU A 3 8.11 -7.20 -12.17
C LEU A 3 8.72 -7.16 -13.58
N LYS A 4 7.89 -7.32 -14.61
CA LYS A 4 8.33 -7.21 -16.00
C LYS A 4 8.51 -5.76 -16.44
N ASN A 5 7.90 -4.82 -15.69
CA ASN A 5 7.99 -3.37 -15.89
C ASN A 5 8.76 -2.71 -14.73
N THR A 6 9.97 -3.17 -14.48
CA THR A 6 10.91 -2.46 -13.62
C THR A 6 11.06 -1.03 -14.15
N PHE A 7 11.04 -0.03 -13.25
CA PHE A 7 11.00 1.40 -13.61
C PHE A 7 9.76 1.79 -14.41
N GLY A 8 8.59 1.26 -14.03
CA GLY A 8 7.32 1.63 -14.63
C GLY A 8 6.99 3.11 -14.47
N THR A 9 5.96 3.58 -15.18
CA THR A 9 5.56 5.00 -15.24
C THR A 9 5.16 5.61 -13.89
N GLU A 10 4.87 4.80 -12.88
CA GLU A 10 4.57 5.27 -11.51
C GLU A 10 5.82 5.44 -10.65
N SER A 11 6.90 4.75 -10.95
CA SER A 11 8.12 4.80 -10.14
C SER A 11 8.91 6.07 -10.39
N LEU A 12 9.29 6.75 -9.32
CA LEU A 12 10.15 7.92 -9.34
C LEU A 12 11.57 7.58 -8.88
N PHE A 13 11.68 6.64 -7.96
CA PHE A 13 12.96 6.14 -7.47
C PHE A 13 12.82 4.71 -6.97
N GLU A 14 13.65 3.82 -7.49
CA GLU A 14 13.72 2.41 -7.12
C GLU A 14 15.16 1.99 -6.83
N ILE A 15 15.32 1.05 -5.92
CA ILE A 15 16.54 0.27 -5.77
C ILE A 15 16.34 -1.00 -6.59
N ALA A 16 17.16 -1.16 -7.63
CA ALA A 16 17.07 -2.31 -8.49
C ALA A 16 17.60 -3.58 -7.78
N ASN A 17 16.89 -4.67 -7.97
CA ASN A 17 17.32 -6.00 -7.61
C ASN A 17 17.41 -6.86 -8.87
N SER A 18 18.32 -7.80 -8.87
CA SER A 18 18.49 -8.78 -9.94
C SER A 18 18.72 -10.17 -9.34
N THR A 19 18.78 -11.18 -10.19
CA THR A 19 19.08 -12.55 -9.75
C THR A 19 20.41 -12.64 -9.00
N ASP A 20 21.41 -11.87 -9.42
CA ASP A 20 22.77 -11.94 -8.87
C ASP A 20 23.04 -10.90 -7.78
N ASP A 21 22.22 -9.84 -7.72
CA ASP A 21 22.34 -8.76 -6.74
C ASP A 21 20.95 -8.40 -6.17
N ASN A 22 20.64 -9.01 -5.05
CA ASN A 22 19.35 -8.82 -4.36
C ASN A 22 19.48 -9.03 -2.84
N GLY A 23 18.43 -8.67 -2.10
CA GLY A 23 18.40 -8.80 -0.65
C GLY A 23 18.31 -10.24 -0.11
N GLY A 24 18.22 -11.24 -0.98
CA GLY A 24 18.06 -12.64 -0.59
C GLY A 24 16.91 -12.82 0.40
N ARG A 25 17.16 -13.59 1.46
CA ARG A 25 16.17 -13.87 2.52
C ARG A 25 15.81 -12.65 3.38
N SER A 26 16.56 -11.56 3.28
CA SER A 26 16.26 -10.28 3.94
C SER A 26 15.36 -9.37 3.11
N SER A 27 14.93 -9.81 1.93
CA SER A 27 14.03 -9.04 1.08
C SER A 27 12.62 -8.92 1.67
N LEU A 28 11.93 -7.82 1.39
CA LEU A 28 10.52 -7.66 1.77
C LEU A 28 9.64 -8.78 1.19
N ALA A 29 9.94 -9.21 -0.04
CA ALA A 29 9.25 -10.34 -0.65
C ALA A 29 9.36 -11.60 0.23
N TYR A 30 10.55 -11.93 0.72
CA TYR A 30 10.74 -13.13 1.53
C TYR A 30 10.12 -13.01 2.92
N LEU A 31 10.15 -11.82 3.53
CA LEU A 31 9.53 -11.56 4.84
C LEU A 31 8.00 -11.68 4.80
N MET A 32 7.38 -11.25 3.70
CA MET A 32 5.93 -11.17 3.56
C MET A 32 5.32 -12.37 2.82
N HIS A 33 6.10 -13.11 2.01
CA HIS A 33 5.58 -14.19 1.19
C HIS A 33 5.20 -15.41 2.02
N TRP A 34 4.07 -16.07 1.67
CA TRP A 34 3.62 -17.27 2.34
C TRP A 34 4.67 -18.41 2.37
N ASN A 35 5.42 -18.57 1.29
CA ASN A 35 6.52 -19.54 1.19
C ASN A 35 7.86 -19.02 1.75
N GLY A 36 7.89 -17.79 2.28
CA GLY A 36 9.04 -17.20 2.95
C GLY A 36 9.00 -17.38 4.46
N TYR A 37 9.44 -16.35 5.20
CA TYR A 37 9.47 -16.39 6.67
C TYR A 37 8.09 -16.27 7.33
N ARG A 38 7.09 -15.69 6.65
CA ARG A 38 5.73 -15.48 7.18
C ARG A 38 5.73 -14.66 8.48
N GLU A 39 6.52 -13.60 8.52
CA GLU A 39 6.67 -12.77 9.72
C GLU A 39 5.74 -11.55 9.73
N ILE A 40 5.25 -11.15 8.56
CA ILE A 40 4.45 -9.94 8.39
C ILE A 40 3.10 -10.29 7.78
N PHE A 41 2.04 -10.04 8.55
CA PHE A 41 0.65 -10.24 8.14
C PHE A 41 -0.12 -8.94 8.20
N ALA A 42 -1.16 -8.84 7.36
CA ALA A 42 -2.12 -7.76 7.46
C ALA A 42 -2.94 -7.90 8.75
N THR A 43 -3.17 -6.78 9.45
CA THR A 43 -4.05 -6.81 10.63
C THR A 43 -5.50 -7.02 10.22
N GLN A 44 -6.29 -7.72 11.06
CA GLN A 44 -7.70 -7.96 10.77
C GLN A 44 -8.46 -6.64 10.51
N LYS A 45 -8.18 -5.59 11.29
CA LYS A 45 -8.78 -4.27 11.06
C LYS A 45 -8.54 -3.74 9.65
N PHE A 46 -7.30 -3.83 9.15
CA PHE A 46 -6.98 -3.39 7.80
C PHE A 46 -7.68 -4.25 6.74
N VAL A 47 -7.73 -5.56 6.97
CA VAL A 47 -8.42 -6.50 6.08
C VAL A 47 -9.91 -6.17 5.98
N ASP A 48 -10.56 -5.94 7.12
CA ASP A 48 -11.99 -5.59 7.17
C ASP A 48 -12.25 -4.25 6.44
N GLU A 49 -11.37 -3.27 6.64
CA GLU A 49 -11.43 -1.96 5.97
C GLU A 49 -11.28 -2.08 4.44
N LEU A 50 -10.35 -2.92 3.96
CA LEU A 50 -10.14 -3.08 2.52
C LEU A 50 -11.25 -3.93 1.89
N LEU A 51 -11.60 -5.06 2.49
CA LEU A 51 -12.63 -5.97 1.97
C LEU A 51 -14.06 -5.43 2.12
N SER A 52 -14.26 -4.29 2.81
CA SER A 52 -15.56 -3.62 2.84
C SER A 52 -15.98 -3.09 1.47
N ASP A 53 -15.03 -2.93 0.54
CA ASP A 53 -15.27 -2.62 -0.88
C ASP A 53 -14.68 -3.75 -1.73
N PRO A 54 -15.46 -4.79 -2.06
CA PRO A 54 -14.97 -5.97 -2.79
C PRO A 54 -14.57 -5.66 -4.24
N ASP A 55 -15.01 -4.53 -4.79
CA ASP A 55 -14.64 -4.08 -6.14
C ASP A 55 -13.32 -3.28 -6.16
N ASP A 56 -12.72 -3.01 -5.00
CA ASP A 56 -11.39 -2.43 -4.91
C ASP A 56 -10.35 -3.45 -5.39
N ILE A 57 -9.66 -3.14 -6.49
CA ILE A 57 -8.66 -4.06 -7.08
C ILE A 57 -7.54 -4.44 -6.11
N ARG A 58 -7.29 -3.65 -5.09
CA ARG A 58 -6.27 -3.92 -4.06
C ARG A 58 -6.65 -5.09 -3.15
N CYS A 59 -7.91 -5.53 -3.14
CA CYS A 59 -8.31 -6.77 -2.49
C CYS A 59 -7.51 -7.97 -3.02
N LEU A 60 -7.08 -7.94 -4.27
CA LEU A 60 -6.24 -8.97 -4.88
C LEU A 60 -4.84 -9.07 -4.26
N LEU A 61 -4.41 -8.05 -3.52
CA LEU A 61 -3.14 -8.07 -2.79
C LEU A 61 -3.20 -8.91 -1.50
N LEU A 62 -4.40 -9.28 -1.05
CA LEU A 62 -4.59 -10.06 0.16
C LEU A 62 -4.86 -11.53 -0.18
N GLU A 63 -4.26 -12.42 0.60
CA GLU A 63 -4.56 -13.84 0.55
C GLU A 63 -4.72 -14.39 1.96
N LYS A 64 -5.83 -15.11 2.19
CA LYS A 64 -6.11 -15.78 3.45
C LYS A 64 -5.42 -17.14 3.50
N ASN A 65 -4.78 -17.44 4.61
CA ASN A 65 -4.17 -18.74 4.84
C ASN A 65 -4.21 -19.11 6.33
N VAL A 66 -3.81 -20.33 6.68
CA VAL A 66 -3.77 -20.80 8.07
C VAL A 66 -2.30 -20.88 8.53
N TYR A 67 -1.98 -20.18 9.60
CA TYR A 67 -0.66 -20.23 10.24
C TYR A 67 -0.80 -20.47 11.74
N ASN A 68 -0.14 -21.49 12.26
CA ASN A 68 -0.24 -21.90 13.66
C ASN A 68 -1.68 -22.04 14.16
N LYS A 69 -2.54 -22.69 13.36
CA LYS A 69 -3.98 -22.90 13.61
C LYS A 69 -4.83 -21.63 13.61
N ASN A 70 -4.28 -20.49 13.26
CA ASN A 70 -5.00 -19.22 13.14
C ASN A 70 -5.15 -18.83 11.68
N ASP A 71 -6.30 -18.23 11.34
CA ASP A 71 -6.49 -17.56 10.07
C ASP A 71 -5.63 -16.29 10.04
N VAL A 72 -4.83 -16.14 9.00
CA VAL A 72 -3.99 -14.97 8.78
C VAL A 72 -4.18 -14.46 7.35
N TRP A 73 -3.98 -13.16 7.17
CA TRP A 73 -4.01 -12.51 5.87
C TRP A 73 -2.63 -12.00 5.54
N TRP A 74 -2.04 -12.49 4.47
CA TRP A 74 -0.74 -12.08 4.03
C TRP A 74 -0.79 -11.28 2.74
N LEU A 75 0.28 -10.54 2.45
CA LEU A 75 0.34 -9.56 1.40
C LEU A 75 1.11 -10.10 0.20
N LYS A 76 0.47 -10.11 -0.98
CA LYS A 76 1.07 -10.54 -2.26
C LYS A 76 1.67 -9.40 -3.07
N LYS A 77 2.01 -8.31 -2.45
CA LYS A 77 2.47 -7.10 -3.14
C LYS A 77 3.81 -7.26 -3.85
N TRP A 78 4.65 -8.16 -3.33
CA TRP A 78 5.94 -8.50 -3.92
C TRP A 78 5.95 -9.96 -4.34
N PRO A 79 5.36 -10.28 -5.52
CA PRO A 79 5.17 -11.67 -5.93
C PRO A 79 6.47 -12.35 -6.37
N GLY A 80 7.56 -11.59 -6.58
CA GLY A 80 8.76 -12.15 -7.19
C GLY A 80 8.61 -12.36 -8.71
N THR A 81 9.57 -13.05 -9.31
CA THR A 81 9.49 -13.44 -10.72
C THR A 81 8.60 -14.66 -10.95
N ASP A 82 8.37 -15.44 -9.89
CA ASP A 82 7.50 -16.60 -9.87
C ASP A 82 6.52 -16.48 -8.69
N ALA A 83 5.23 -16.47 -8.99
CA ALA A 83 4.17 -16.38 -7.96
C ALA A 83 4.12 -17.60 -7.03
N THR A 84 4.76 -18.71 -7.40
CA THR A 84 4.78 -19.95 -6.61
C THR A 84 5.98 -20.07 -5.69
N THR A 85 7.06 -19.33 -6.00
CA THR A 85 8.30 -19.38 -5.24
C THR A 85 8.72 -17.95 -4.84
N PRO A 86 9.08 -17.68 -3.57
CA PRO A 86 9.56 -16.36 -3.20
C PRO A 86 10.81 -16.01 -3.99
N SER A 87 10.70 -15.04 -4.88
CA SER A 87 11.85 -14.48 -5.55
C SER A 87 12.33 -13.26 -4.79
N PHE A 88 13.60 -12.97 -4.94
CA PHE A 88 14.24 -11.85 -4.26
C PHE A 88 14.42 -10.63 -5.18
N GLU A 89 13.93 -10.74 -6.40
CA GLU A 89 14.23 -9.84 -7.51
C GLU A 89 13.29 -8.64 -7.59
N ASN A 90 12.33 -8.50 -6.67
CA ASN A 90 11.48 -7.33 -6.65
C ASN A 90 12.32 -6.09 -6.36
N ASN A 91 12.23 -5.08 -7.23
CA ASN A 91 12.77 -3.77 -6.94
C ASN A 91 12.10 -3.17 -5.69
N TYR A 92 12.86 -2.45 -4.92
CA TYR A 92 12.32 -1.64 -3.83
C TYR A 92 11.93 -0.27 -4.36
N VAL A 93 10.64 -0.06 -4.57
CA VAL A 93 10.11 1.26 -4.91
C VAL A 93 10.14 2.13 -3.66
N ILE A 94 10.98 3.17 -3.69
CA ILE A 94 11.17 4.10 -2.58
C ILE A 94 10.23 5.29 -2.71
N PHE A 95 10.09 5.84 -3.94
CA PHE A 95 9.15 6.91 -4.24
C PHE A 95 8.37 6.58 -5.50
N ARG A 96 7.04 6.78 -5.44
CA ARG A 96 6.16 6.59 -6.57
C ARG A 96 5.07 7.66 -6.64
N LEU A 97 4.48 7.79 -7.81
CA LEU A 97 3.53 8.86 -8.12
C LEU A 97 2.29 8.85 -7.20
N SER A 98 1.81 7.68 -6.80
CA SER A 98 0.68 7.57 -5.87
C SER A 98 0.98 8.23 -4.52
N GLU A 99 2.20 8.10 -4.00
CA GLU A 99 2.60 8.79 -2.78
C GLU A 99 2.58 10.30 -2.96
N VAL A 100 3.10 10.80 -4.07
CA VAL A 100 3.10 12.24 -4.39
C VAL A 100 1.67 12.78 -4.47
N TYR A 101 0.76 12.06 -5.10
CA TYR A 101 -0.65 12.43 -5.18
C TYR A 101 -1.30 12.48 -3.80
N LEU A 102 -1.04 11.50 -2.95
CA LEU A 102 -1.58 11.45 -1.60
C LEU A 102 -0.94 12.49 -0.67
N ASN A 103 0.34 12.85 -0.88
CA ASN A 103 0.97 13.97 -0.20
C ASN A 103 0.32 15.30 -0.61
N ALA A 104 0.04 15.48 -1.90
CA ALA A 104 -0.65 16.67 -2.40
C ALA A 104 -2.11 16.73 -1.90
N ALA A 105 -2.80 15.58 -1.81
CA ALA A 105 -4.13 15.50 -1.23
C ALA A 105 -4.11 15.89 0.26
N GLU A 106 -3.17 15.38 1.04
CA GLU A 106 -3.05 15.77 2.46
C GLU A 106 -2.74 17.25 2.63
N ALA A 107 -1.83 17.80 1.83
CA ALA A 107 -1.52 19.23 1.82
C ALA A 107 -2.75 20.07 1.46
N GLY A 108 -3.54 19.63 0.48
CA GLY A 108 -4.78 20.28 0.08
C GLY A 108 -5.80 20.41 1.20
N VAL A 109 -5.99 19.33 1.99
CA VAL A 109 -6.88 19.38 3.18
C VAL A 109 -6.38 20.40 4.20
N LYS A 110 -5.07 20.44 4.45
CA LYS A 110 -4.48 21.32 5.49
C LYS A 110 -4.46 22.79 5.10
N ILE A 111 -4.30 23.08 3.80
CA ILE A 111 -4.24 24.46 3.29
C ILE A 111 -5.66 25.01 3.04
N GLY A 112 -6.56 24.20 2.52
CA GLY A 112 -7.91 24.62 2.16
C GLY A 112 -8.00 25.40 0.86
N GLY A 113 -9.16 26.02 0.59
CA GLY A 113 -9.41 26.87 -0.57
C GLY A 113 -9.14 26.18 -1.92
N ALA A 114 -8.48 26.87 -2.85
CA ALA A 114 -8.15 26.33 -4.17
C ALA A 114 -7.23 25.08 -4.10
N SER A 115 -6.42 24.97 -3.06
CA SER A 115 -5.55 23.80 -2.85
C SER A 115 -6.36 22.56 -2.48
N ALA A 116 -7.48 22.72 -1.75
CA ALA A 116 -8.38 21.61 -1.44
C ALA A 116 -9.01 21.01 -2.70
N VAL A 117 -9.40 21.84 -3.67
CA VAL A 117 -9.97 21.35 -4.95
C VAL A 117 -8.95 20.50 -5.70
N LYS A 118 -7.71 20.97 -5.81
CA LYS A 118 -6.63 20.19 -6.44
C LYS A 118 -6.31 18.92 -5.68
N GLY A 119 -6.25 18.99 -4.35
CA GLY A 119 -5.97 17.85 -3.48
C GLY A 119 -7.04 16.77 -3.60
N LEU A 120 -8.31 17.15 -3.68
CA LEU A 120 -9.42 16.22 -3.91
C LEU A 120 -9.30 15.50 -5.26
N ASN A 121 -8.90 16.22 -6.33
CA ASN A 121 -8.68 15.60 -7.63
C ASN A 121 -7.55 14.55 -7.57
N TYR A 122 -6.47 14.83 -6.85
CA TYR A 122 -5.38 13.88 -6.67
C TYR A 122 -5.82 12.65 -5.85
N LEU A 123 -6.63 12.86 -4.79
CA LEU A 123 -7.20 11.75 -4.03
C LEU A 123 -8.08 10.88 -4.92
N ASN A 124 -8.98 11.48 -5.69
CA ASN A 124 -9.88 10.77 -6.58
C ASN A 124 -9.17 10.03 -7.70
N ALA A 125 -8.04 10.52 -8.19
CA ALA A 125 -7.23 9.78 -9.15
C ALA A 125 -6.75 8.43 -8.59
N ILE A 126 -6.44 8.35 -7.28
CA ILE A 126 -6.05 7.09 -6.61
C ILE A 126 -7.28 6.22 -6.34
N VAL A 127 -8.35 6.80 -5.79
CA VAL A 127 -9.58 6.09 -5.46
C VAL A 127 -10.20 5.45 -6.70
N GLN A 128 -10.36 6.19 -7.79
CA GLN A 128 -10.97 5.71 -9.04
C GLN A 128 -10.08 4.71 -9.79
N ARG A 129 -8.76 4.77 -9.62
CA ARG A 129 -7.89 3.72 -10.13
C ARG A 129 -8.13 2.39 -9.39
N ALA A 130 -8.37 2.47 -8.08
CA ALA A 130 -8.62 1.29 -7.26
C ALA A 130 -10.03 0.72 -7.46
N ASN A 131 -11.03 1.59 -7.53
CA ASN A 131 -12.42 1.27 -7.86
C ASN A 131 -13.04 2.39 -8.71
N PRO A 132 -13.20 2.22 -10.04
CA PRO A 132 -13.73 3.25 -10.93
C PRO A 132 -15.14 3.76 -10.59
N ALA A 133 -15.91 2.98 -9.83
CA ALA A 133 -17.25 3.36 -9.39
C ALA A 133 -17.26 4.25 -8.13
N LYS A 134 -16.09 4.49 -7.51
CA LYS A 134 -15.97 5.28 -6.29
C LYS A 134 -15.42 6.67 -6.57
N GLU A 135 -15.92 7.62 -5.80
CA GLU A 135 -15.45 9.00 -5.78
C GLU A 135 -15.62 9.57 -4.38
N VAL A 136 -14.65 10.34 -3.93
CA VAL A 136 -14.72 11.10 -2.69
C VAL A 136 -15.30 12.46 -3.00
N THR A 137 -16.37 12.82 -2.33
CA THR A 137 -16.99 14.15 -2.46
C THR A 137 -16.23 15.20 -1.65
N ALA A 138 -16.48 16.49 -1.93
CA ALA A 138 -15.87 17.57 -1.17
C ALA A 138 -16.23 17.53 0.33
N ALA A 139 -17.40 17.01 0.69
CA ALA A 139 -17.82 16.84 2.07
C ALA A 139 -17.09 15.72 2.81
N GLU A 140 -16.69 14.67 2.09
CA GLU A 140 -15.93 13.52 2.61
C GLU A 140 -14.43 13.75 2.60
N TYR A 141 -13.96 14.79 1.91
CA TYR A 141 -12.53 15.09 1.77
C TYR A 141 -11.97 15.66 3.06
N THR A 142 -11.60 14.77 3.95
CA THR A 142 -11.02 15.05 5.27
C THR A 142 -9.62 14.46 5.38
N LEU A 143 -8.86 14.93 6.39
CA LEU A 143 -7.53 14.35 6.68
C LEU A 143 -7.62 12.85 6.96
N ASP A 144 -8.63 12.42 7.73
CA ASP A 144 -8.81 11.01 8.07
C ASP A 144 -9.10 10.17 6.83
N ARG A 145 -9.93 10.68 5.90
CA ARG A 145 -10.19 10.00 4.63
C ARG A 145 -8.93 9.86 3.76
N VAL A 146 -8.09 10.90 3.72
CA VAL A 146 -6.79 10.83 3.01
C VAL A 146 -5.87 9.82 3.66
N LEU A 147 -5.77 9.80 4.99
CA LEU A 147 -4.92 8.84 5.72
C LEU A 147 -5.42 7.39 5.59
N GLU A 148 -6.73 7.20 5.46
CA GLU A 148 -7.32 5.90 5.13
C GLU A 148 -6.89 5.44 3.74
N GLU A 149 -7.00 6.30 2.73
CA GLU A 149 -6.56 5.97 1.37
C GLU A 149 -5.07 5.67 1.31
N ARG A 150 -4.24 6.46 2.00
CA ARG A 150 -2.81 6.19 2.15
C ARG A 150 -2.53 4.81 2.76
N SER A 151 -3.34 4.41 3.74
CA SER A 151 -3.21 3.09 4.37
C SER A 151 -3.46 1.95 3.38
N LYS A 152 -4.46 2.08 2.51
CA LYS A 152 -4.81 1.10 1.50
C LYS A 152 -3.78 1.08 0.36
N GLU A 153 -3.42 2.26 -0.14
CA GLU A 153 -2.56 2.41 -1.30
C GLU A 153 -1.10 2.03 -1.04
N LEU A 154 -0.57 2.49 0.11
CA LEU A 154 0.84 2.34 0.49
C LEU A 154 1.07 1.19 1.47
N ILE A 155 0.16 0.21 1.50
CA ILE A 155 0.31 -0.96 2.38
C ILE A 155 1.64 -1.66 2.12
N GLY A 156 2.35 -1.98 3.21
CA GLY A 156 3.62 -2.69 3.16
C GLY A 156 4.81 -1.84 2.72
N GLU A 157 4.62 -0.55 2.37
CA GLU A 157 5.70 0.35 1.93
C GLU A 157 6.32 1.17 3.08
N GLY A 158 5.94 0.89 4.34
CA GLY A 158 6.53 1.53 5.52
C GLY A 158 5.95 2.90 5.91
N HIS A 159 5.00 3.44 5.16
CA HIS A 159 4.49 4.80 5.37
C HIS A 159 3.57 4.95 6.58
N ARG A 160 2.75 3.94 6.91
CA ARG A 160 1.66 4.07 7.89
C ARG A 160 2.12 4.56 9.26
N PHE A 161 3.24 4.08 9.76
CA PHE A 161 3.79 4.49 11.05
C PHE A 161 4.07 6.00 11.09
N PHE A 162 4.77 6.50 10.09
CA PHE A 162 5.11 7.93 9.97
C PHE A 162 3.88 8.79 9.73
N ASP A 163 2.92 8.32 8.91
CA ASP A 163 1.65 9.02 8.66
C ASP A 163 0.87 9.25 9.96
N MET A 164 0.81 8.23 10.82
CA MET A 164 0.13 8.33 12.11
C MET A 164 0.85 9.29 13.05
N LEU A 165 2.17 9.16 13.19
CA LEU A 165 2.96 10.01 14.11
C LEU A 165 2.89 11.49 13.73
N ARG A 166 3.14 11.84 12.45
CA ARG A 166 3.17 13.24 11.99
C ARG A 166 1.80 13.92 12.03
N ASN A 167 0.73 13.15 12.12
CA ASN A 167 -0.64 13.64 12.26
C ASN A 167 -1.21 13.49 13.69
N GLY A 168 -0.37 13.20 14.68
CA GLY A 168 -0.77 13.07 16.08
C GLY A 168 -1.77 11.95 16.36
N LYS A 169 -1.79 10.92 15.51
CA LYS A 169 -2.70 9.77 15.66
C LYS A 169 -2.04 8.68 16.50
N THR A 170 -2.84 7.99 17.29
CA THR A 170 -2.39 6.87 18.13
C THR A 170 -2.34 5.57 17.33
N ILE A 171 -1.26 4.83 17.49
CA ILE A 171 -1.14 3.46 16.99
C ILE A 171 -1.47 2.50 18.12
N VAL A 172 -2.61 1.83 18.02
CA VAL A 172 -3.00 0.80 18.99
C VAL A 172 -2.40 -0.52 18.55
N ARG A 173 -1.48 -1.05 19.34
CA ARG A 173 -0.98 -2.42 19.18
C ARG A 173 -1.83 -3.34 20.02
N LYS A 174 -2.35 -4.43 19.44
CA LYS A 174 -2.86 -5.53 20.22
C LYS A 174 -1.65 -6.31 20.73
N GLY A 175 -1.58 -6.47 22.06
CA GLY A 175 -0.62 -7.35 22.70
C GLY A 175 -0.91 -8.81 22.43
#